data_79cb8344543c16228251f2f2fc7a8663
#
_entry.id   79cb8344543c16228251f2f2fc7a8663
#
_cell.length_a   1.000
_cell.length_b   1.000
_cell.length_c   1.000
_cell.angle_alpha   90.00
_cell.angle_beta   90.00
_cell.angle_gamma   90.00
#
_symmetry.space_group_name_H-M   'P 1'
#
loop_
_entity.id
_entity.type
_entity.pdbx_description
1 polymer ?
#
loop_
_entity_poly.entity_id
_entity_poly.type
_entity_poly.pdbx_seq_one_letter_code
_entity_poly.pdbx_strand_id
1 'polypeptide(L)'
;MPYAYKKSERLRKNTEFVSAMKGKRLSLDGLSLFYAGNDKAHFRVGISVSKKLANAVKRNRLKRQIRNCVMKALAGHSLGYDLVFVARRELTAAGYEQISKAVETVLRRTALRNRNPEGAGS
;
A
#
# COMPACT_ATOMS: atom_id res chain seq x y z
N MET A 1 4.90 19.87 -2.43
CA MET A 1 4.91 18.97 -1.30
C MET A 1 4.30 17.65 -1.66
N PRO A 2 4.99 16.67 -1.34
CA PRO A 2 4.40 15.38 -1.59
C PRO A 2 3.12 15.23 -0.80
N TYR A 3 2.31 14.41 -1.29
CA TYR A 3 1.06 14.12 -0.67
C TYR A 3 1.27 13.48 0.70
N ALA A 4 0.55 13.96 1.70
CA ALA A 4 0.63 13.40 3.05
C ALA A 4 -0.76 12.91 3.44
N TYR A 5 -0.86 11.68 3.87
CA TYR A 5 -2.16 11.14 4.21
C TYR A 5 -2.52 11.45 5.66
N LYS A 6 -3.80 11.50 5.91
CA LYS A 6 -4.33 11.89 7.21
C LYS A 6 -4.19 10.74 8.20
N LYS A 7 -4.25 11.07 9.50
CA LYS A 7 -4.22 10.04 10.53
C LYS A 7 -5.32 9.01 10.32
N SER A 8 -6.48 9.45 9.90
CA SER A 8 -7.61 8.54 9.68
C SER A 8 -7.36 7.57 8.54
N GLU A 9 -6.37 7.85 7.69
CA GLU A 9 -6.02 6.98 6.58
C GLU A 9 -4.90 6.01 6.91
N ARG A 10 -4.45 5.97 8.16
CA ARG A 10 -3.40 5.08 8.59
C ARG A 10 -3.96 3.92 9.37
N LEU A 11 -3.48 2.72 9.06
CA LEU A 11 -3.74 1.57 9.91
C LEU A 11 -2.77 1.64 11.08
N ARG A 12 -3.30 1.68 12.28
CA ARG A 12 -2.48 1.92 13.46
C ARG A 12 -2.52 0.77 14.47
N LYS A 13 -3.66 0.12 14.57
CA LYS A 13 -3.82 -0.97 15.55
C LYS A 13 -3.44 -2.29 14.92
N ASN A 14 -2.83 -3.15 15.74
CA ASN A 14 -2.46 -4.47 15.27
C ASN A 14 -3.66 -5.26 14.76
N THR A 15 -4.80 -5.08 15.41
CA THR A 15 -6.02 -5.76 14.97
C THR A 15 -6.44 -5.33 13.59
N GLU A 16 -6.22 -4.07 13.25
CA GLU A 16 -6.56 -3.56 11.93
C GLU A 16 -5.66 -4.19 10.85
N PHE A 17 -4.37 -4.32 11.16
CA PHE A 17 -3.45 -4.98 10.25
C PHE A 17 -3.83 -6.43 10.03
N VAL A 18 -4.09 -7.15 11.11
CA VAL A 18 -4.44 -8.57 11.03
C VAL A 18 -5.72 -8.76 10.22
N SER A 19 -6.70 -7.90 10.47
CA SER A 19 -7.97 -7.99 9.76
C SER A 19 -7.78 -7.78 8.25
N ALA A 20 -6.99 -6.79 7.88
CA ALA A 20 -6.73 -6.53 6.46
C ALA A 20 -5.98 -7.68 5.80
N MET A 21 -5.05 -8.28 6.54
CA MET A 21 -4.25 -9.38 6.01
C MET A 21 -5.03 -10.67 5.84
N LYS A 22 -6.23 -10.76 6.38
CA LYS A 22 -7.11 -11.90 6.14
C LYS A 22 -7.92 -11.75 4.87
N GLY A 23 -7.83 -10.60 4.23
CA GLY A 23 -8.54 -10.37 2.98
C GLY A 23 -7.77 -10.91 1.79
N LYS A 24 -7.90 -10.24 0.67
CA LYS A 24 -7.23 -10.67 -0.55
C LYS A 24 -5.77 -10.28 -0.54
N ARG A 25 -4.98 -11.00 -1.31
CA ARG A 25 -3.54 -10.75 -1.37
C ARG A 25 -3.05 -10.81 -2.81
N LEU A 26 -2.14 -9.92 -3.13
CA LEU A 26 -1.42 -9.95 -4.40
C LEU A 26 0.05 -9.65 -4.12
N SER A 27 0.93 -10.47 -4.66
CA SER A 27 2.38 -10.26 -4.48
C SER A 27 3.03 -10.12 -5.84
N LEU A 28 3.90 -9.12 -5.97
CA LEU A 28 4.53 -8.84 -7.25
C LEU A 28 5.76 -7.95 -7.04
N ASP A 29 6.85 -8.28 -7.70
CA ASP A 29 8.05 -7.43 -7.72
C ASP A 29 8.56 -7.03 -6.34
N GLY A 30 8.53 -7.95 -5.40
CA GLY A 30 9.05 -7.69 -4.07
C GLY A 30 8.10 -6.96 -3.15
N LEU A 31 6.86 -6.78 -3.56
CA LEU A 31 5.86 -6.10 -2.76
C LEU A 31 4.60 -6.95 -2.68
N SER A 32 4.09 -7.12 -1.48
CA SER A 32 2.82 -7.81 -1.27
C SER A 32 1.79 -6.80 -0.81
N LEU A 33 0.59 -6.91 -1.35
CA LEU A 33 -0.53 -6.09 -0.94
C LEU A 33 -1.63 -6.99 -0.41
N PHE A 34 -2.03 -6.74 0.83
CA PHE A 34 -3.19 -7.38 1.42
C PHE A 34 -4.28 -6.32 1.51
N TYR A 35 -5.49 -6.65 1.12
CA TYR A 35 -6.54 -5.66 1.13
C TYR A 35 -7.89 -6.26 1.46
N ALA A 36 -8.70 -5.48 2.16
CA ALA A 36 -10.04 -5.88 2.56
C ALA A 36 -10.92 -4.64 2.59
N GLY A 37 -12.19 -4.81 2.27
CA GLY A 37 -13.13 -3.70 2.35
C GLY A 37 -13.30 -3.24 3.79
N ASN A 38 -13.55 -1.95 3.97
CA ASN A 38 -13.90 -1.41 5.27
C ASN A 38 -15.22 -0.64 5.14
N ASP A 39 -15.76 -0.21 6.27
CA ASP A 39 -17.04 0.50 6.27
C ASP A 39 -16.86 2.01 6.27
N LYS A 40 -15.68 2.47 5.88
CA LYS A 40 -15.38 3.91 5.84
C LYS A 40 -15.44 4.42 4.42
N ALA A 41 -15.52 5.73 4.30
CA ALA A 41 -15.58 6.35 2.98
C ALA A 41 -14.21 6.63 2.41
N HIS A 42 -13.16 6.06 2.99
CA HIS A 42 -11.80 6.31 2.55
C HIS A 42 -10.96 5.06 2.80
N PHE A 43 -9.82 4.99 2.15
CA PHE A 43 -8.89 3.89 2.39
C PHE A 43 -8.04 4.17 3.63
N ARG A 44 -7.51 3.10 4.20
CA ARG A 44 -6.53 3.19 5.27
C ARG A 44 -5.34 2.36 4.85
N VAL A 45 -4.14 2.86 5.11
CA VAL A 45 -2.91 2.26 4.61
C VAL A 45 -1.96 1.92 5.74
N GLY A 46 -1.44 0.70 5.71
CA GLY A 46 -0.37 0.28 6.60
C GLY A 46 0.78 -0.24 5.77
N ILE A 47 1.99 -0.05 6.25
CA ILE A 47 3.19 -0.49 5.55
C ILE A 47 4.08 -1.24 6.53
N SER A 48 4.52 -2.41 6.13
CA SER A 48 5.33 -3.27 6.98
C SER A 48 6.64 -3.64 6.30
N VAL A 49 7.74 -3.47 7.01
CA VAL A 49 9.05 -3.92 6.56
C VAL A 49 9.67 -4.68 7.72
N SER A 50 9.99 -5.95 7.51
CA SER A 50 10.50 -6.79 8.56
C SER A 50 11.85 -6.31 9.08
N LYS A 51 12.04 -6.43 10.40
CA LYS A 51 13.32 -6.11 11.03
C LYS A 51 14.45 -6.98 10.49
N LYS A 52 14.13 -8.14 9.99
CA LYS A 52 15.12 -9.05 9.46
C LYS A 52 15.70 -8.59 8.13
N LEU A 53 15.02 -7.68 7.45
CA LEU A 53 15.43 -7.28 6.11
C LEU A 53 16.38 -6.09 6.10
N ALA A 54 16.31 -5.23 7.11
CA ALA A 54 17.11 -4.01 7.12
C ALA A 54 17.13 -3.39 8.50
N ASN A 55 18.11 -2.51 8.74
CA ASN A 55 18.16 -1.79 10.00
C ASN A 55 17.05 -0.73 10.04
N ALA A 56 16.93 -0.06 11.20
CA ALA A 56 15.83 0.87 11.42
C ALA A 56 15.84 2.04 10.44
N VAL A 57 17.00 2.58 10.15
CA VAL A 57 17.11 3.72 9.24
C VAL A 57 16.61 3.33 7.85
N LYS A 58 17.08 2.21 7.37
CA LYS A 58 16.70 1.74 6.04
C LYS A 58 15.23 1.36 5.97
N ARG A 59 14.71 0.73 7.03
CA ARG A 59 13.29 0.39 7.07
C ARG A 59 12.42 1.63 7.02
N ASN A 60 12.77 2.65 7.79
CA ASN A 60 11.98 3.88 7.82
C ASN A 60 12.01 4.59 6.48
N ARG A 61 13.16 4.59 5.83
CA ARG A 61 13.30 5.17 4.51
C ARG A 61 12.42 4.45 3.49
N LEU A 62 12.47 3.13 3.52
CA LEU A 62 11.67 2.32 2.60
C LEU A 62 10.18 2.52 2.84
N LYS A 63 9.76 2.53 4.09
CA LYS A 63 8.36 2.80 4.42
C LYS A 63 7.91 4.15 3.88
N ARG A 64 8.75 5.17 4.02
CA ARG A 64 8.42 6.50 3.54
C ARG A 64 8.29 6.52 2.02
N GLN A 65 9.19 5.84 1.34
CA GLN A 65 9.14 5.78 -0.12
C GLN A 65 7.89 5.05 -0.61
N ILE A 66 7.57 3.93 0.02
CA ILE A 66 6.36 3.19 -0.33
C ILE A 66 5.13 4.05 -0.08
N ARG A 67 5.09 4.72 1.06
CA ARG A 67 3.95 5.57 1.40
C ARG A 67 3.73 6.66 0.37
N ASN A 68 4.81 7.31 -0.04
CA ASN A 68 4.70 8.36 -1.04
C ASN A 68 4.16 7.82 -2.36
N CYS A 69 4.63 6.67 -2.77
CA CYS A 69 4.16 6.07 -4.02
C CYS A 69 2.70 5.66 -3.94
N VAL A 70 2.30 5.10 -2.81
CA VAL A 70 0.91 4.68 -2.60
C VAL A 70 -0.01 5.89 -2.62
N MET A 71 0.37 6.95 -1.92
CA MET A 71 -0.48 8.13 -1.85
C MET A 71 -0.61 8.80 -3.20
N LYS A 72 0.45 8.83 -3.98
CA LYS A 72 0.36 9.38 -5.33
C LYS A 72 -0.53 8.53 -6.21
N ALA A 73 -0.41 7.23 -6.11
CA ALA A 73 -1.21 6.33 -6.94
C ALA A 73 -2.69 6.37 -6.58
N LEU A 74 -3.00 6.62 -5.31
CA LEU A 74 -4.39 6.64 -4.85
C LEU A 74 -4.97 8.04 -4.74
N ALA A 75 -4.21 9.06 -5.12
CA ALA A 75 -4.70 10.43 -5.05
C ALA A 75 -5.97 10.57 -5.87
N GLY A 76 -6.98 11.17 -5.29
CA GLY A 76 -8.26 11.36 -5.97
C GLY A 76 -9.22 10.19 -5.86
N HIS A 77 -8.80 9.10 -5.24
CA HIS A 77 -9.67 7.95 -5.05
C HIS A 77 -10.22 7.92 -3.63
N SER A 78 -11.49 7.55 -3.49
CA SER A 78 -12.16 7.46 -2.20
C SER A 78 -12.69 6.05 -2.04
N LEU A 79 -11.78 5.14 -1.78
CA LEU A 79 -12.12 3.73 -1.69
C LEU A 79 -12.18 3.29 -0.23
N GLY A 80 -13.25 2.57 0.12
CA GLY A 80 -13.40 2.03 1.47
C GLY A 80 -12.66 0.72 1.62
N TYR A 81 -11.35 0.77 1.64
CA TYR A 81 -10.51 -0.40 1.77
C TYR A 81 -9.37 -0.17 2.75
N ASP A 82 -9.02 -1.23 3.45
CA ASP A 82 -7.80 -1.28 4.25
C ASP A 82 -6.74 -1.96 3.41
N LEU A 83 -5.60 -1.33 3.28
CA LEU A 83 -4.49 -1.80 2.46
C LEU A 83 -3.25 -1.98 3.32
N VAL A 84 -2.64 -3.16 3.27
CA VAL A 84 -1.38 -3.40 3.96
C VAL A 84 -0.34 -3.79 2.93
N PHE A 85 0.70 -2.96 2.82
CA PHE A 85 1.80 -3.23 1.91
C PHE A 85 2.95 -3.83 2.72
N VAL A 86 3.43 -4.98 2.29
CA VAL A 86 4.53 -5.67 2.95
C VAL A 86 5.71 -5.73 1.98
N ALA A 87 6.81 -5.10 2.38
CA ALA A 87 8.02 -5.12 1.56
C ALA A 87 8.74 -6.45 1.76
N ARG A 88 9.16 -7.04 0.67
CA ARG A 88 9.94 -8.27 0.69
C ARG A 88 11.40 -7.94 0.43
N ARG A 89 12.25 -8.96 0.54
CA ARG A 89 13.69 -8.76 0.45
C ARG A 89 14.12 -8.04 -0.82
N GLU A 90 13.53 -8.38 -1.93
CA GLU A 90 13.91 -7.80 -3.21
C GLU A 90 13.75 -6.28 -3.23
N LEU A 91 12.76 -5.79 -2.51
CA LEU A 91 12.48 -4.36 -2.53
C LEU A 91 13.46 -3.56 -1.67
N THR A 92 14.15 -4.21 -0.76
CA THR A 92 15.09 -3.49 0.11
C THR A 92 16.29 -2.95 -0.65
N ALA A 93 16.61 -3.54 -1.77
CA ALA A 93 17.73 -3.08 -2.61
C ALA A 93 17.25 -2.25 -3.79
N ALA A 94 15.96 -2.00 -3.90
CA ALA A 94 15.39 -1.30 -5.05
C ALA A 94 15.53 0.20 -4.91
N GLY A 95 15.68 0.88 -6.03
CA GLY A 95 15.64 2.32 -6.07
C GLY A 95 14.21 2.83 -6.09
N TYR A 96 14.06 4.14 -5.96
CA TYR A 96 12.74 4.75 -5.88
C TYR A 96 11.87 4.42 -7.09
N GLU A 97 12.45 4.42 -8.27
CA GLU A 97 11.69 4.12 -9.49
C GLU A 97 11.12 2.70 -9.49
N GLN A 98 11.91 1.76 -8.99
CA GLN A 98 11.45 0.38 -8.91
C GLN A 98 10.34 0.24 -7.88
N ILE A 99 10.47 0.95 -6.76
CA ILE A 99 9.44 0.94 -5.74
C ILE A 99 8.14 1.52 -6.29
N SER A 100 8.24 2.64 -6.98
CA SER A 100 7.09 3.29 -7.59
C SER A 100 6.39 2.36 -8.57
N LYS A 101 7.17 1.69 -9.41
CA LYS A 101 6.62 0.77 -10.39
C LYS A 101 5.94 -0.42 -9.73
N ALA A 102 6.55 -0.96 -8.67
CA ALA A 102 5.97 -2.07 -7.95
C ALA A 102 4.63 -1.69 -7.34
N VAL A 103 4.57 -0.52 -6.71
CA VAL A 103 3.33 -0.03 -6.10
C VAL A 103 2.25 0.14 -7.15
N GLU A 104 2.58 0.80 -8.26
CA GLU A 104 1.61 1.01 -9.33
C GLU A 104 1.11 -0.30 -9.92
N THR A 105 2.02 -1.23 -10.16
CA THR A 105 1.65 -2.49 -10.77
C THR A 105 0.74 -3.31 -9.86
N VAL A 106 1.08 -3.35 -8.57
CA VAL A 106 0.27 -4.09 -7.61
C VAL A 106 -1.13 -3.49 -7.52
N LEU A 107 -1.22 -2.16 -7.43
CA LEU A 107 -2.52 -1.51 -7.35
C LEU A 107 -3.33 -1.67 -8.62
N ARG A 108 -2.67 -1.63 -9.76
CA ARG A 108 -3.37 -1.77 -11.04
C ARG A 108 -3.92 -3.18 -11.20
N ARG A 109 -3.21 -4.18 -10.71
CA ARG A 109 -3.65 -5.56 -10.83
C ARG A 109 -4.77 -5.93 -9.87
N THR A 110 -4.93 -5.17 -8.82
CA THR A 110 -6.13 -5.31 -7.99
C THR A 110 -7.27 -4.57 -8.68
N ALA A 111 -8.48 -4.82 -8.26
CA ALA A 111 -9.61 -4.07 -8.82
C ALA A 111 -9.69 -2.66 -8.26
N LEU A 112 -8.83 -2.31 -7.30
CA LEU A 112 -8.98 -1.07 -6.56
C LEU A 112 -8.79 0.17 -7.40
N ARG A 113 -7.69 0.20 -8.16
CA ARG A 113 -7.37 1.38 -8.93
C ARG A 113 -8.24 1.55 -10.15
N ASN A 114 -8.78 0.45 -10.64
CA ASN A 114 -9.61 0.46 -11.83
C ASN A 114 -11.09 0.58 -11.53
N ARG A 115 -11.43 0.69 -10.26
CA ARG A 115 -12.83 0.75 -9.86
C ARG A 115 -13.29 2.19 -9.85
N ASN A 116 -13.75 2.63 -10.94
CA ASN A 116 -14.42 3.91 -11.00
C ASN A 116 -15.67 3.75 -11.85
N PRO A 117 -16.64 4.63 -11.67
CA PRO A 117 -17.94 4.46 -12.33
C PRO A 117 -17.83 4.40 -13.85
N GLU A 118 -17.00 5.24 -14.44
CA GLU A 118 -16.90 5.25 -15.88
C GLU A 118 -16.10 4.08 -16.41
N GLY A 119 -15.10 3.70 -15.64
CA GLY A 119 -14.22 2.65 -16.07
C GLY A 119 -14.67 1.27 -15.63
N ALA A 120 -15.84 1.17 -15.05
CA ALA A 120 -16.29 -0.08 -14.48
C ALA A 120 -16.30 -1.21 -15.48
N GLY A 121 -16.54 -0.91 -16.71
CA GLY A 121 -16.58 -1.95 -17.71
C GLY A 121 -15.23 -2.31 -18.26
N SER A 122 -14.25 -1.62 -17.89
CA SER A 122 -12.92 -1.83 -18.46
C SER A 122 -12.05 -2.65 -17.57
#